data_fe36f8ac2cab2a69d3cd9568f3ab47fd
#
_entry.id   fe36f8ac2cab2a69d3cd9568f3ab47fd
#
_cell.length_a   1.000
_cell.length_b   1.000
_cell.length_c   1.000
_cell.angle_alpha   90.00
_cell.angle_beta   90.00
_cell.angle_gamma   90.00
#
_symmetry.space_group_name_H-M   'P 1'
#
loop_
_entity.id
_entity.type
_entity.pdbx_description
1 polymer ?
#
loop_
_entity_poly.entity_id
_entity_poly.type
_entity_poly.pdbx_seq_one_letter_code
_entity_poly.pdbx_strand_id
1 'polypeptide(L)'
;ITAERLQNLIEQTLQASHFEELNIAGLNPDRIDVFVPGLAILSAVFDVFGLENMRYSDGALREGVIYSLEKNFQVSDIRTRTALGLAEQFNLDLAQADRVANSAKTLIDQYPHWQKPHLADEMKNLLIWAARLLEVGIVINHRNVQKHSAYILQNMELPGFDREQQRLLVNLVRYHTGAFKKNDLPIFARYADCLLYTSPSPRD
;
A
#
# COMPACT_ATOMS: atom_id res chain seq x y z
N ILE A 1 7.76 8.22 -8.23
CA ILE A 1 8.45 9.10 -9.19
C ILE A 1 9.92 9.04 -8.87
N THR A 2 10.79 8.74 -9.84
CA THR A 2 12.24 8.84 -9.69
C THR A 2 12.75 10.14 -10.31
N ALA A 3 13.91 10.62 -9.86
CA ALA A 3 14.56 11.81 -10.43
C ALA A 3 14.73 11.69 -11.96
N GLU A 4 15.15 10.53 -12.47
CA GLU A 4 15.28 10.25 -13.90
C GLU A 4 13.95 10.40 -14.66
N ARG A 5 12.85 9.83 -14.13
CA ARG A 5 11.52 9.97 -14.75
C ARG A 5 11.01 11.40 -14.72
N LEU A 6 11.33 12.14 -13.65
CA LEU A 6 11.00 13.55 -13.55
C LEU A 6 11.74 14.36 -14.60
N GLN A 7 13.04 14.11 -14.78
CA GLN A 7 13.85 14.78 -15.78
C GLN A 7 13.35 14.52 -17.20
N ASN A 8 13.04 13.26 -17.52
CA ASN A 8 12.46 12.90 -18.83
C ASN A 8 11.12 13.60 -19.08
N LEU A 9 10.29 13.75 -18.05
CA LEU A 9 9.02 14.45 -18.15
C LEU A 9 9.21 15.97 -18.38
N ILE A 10 10.21 16.56 -17.75
CA ILE A 10 10.59 17.96 -17.96
C ILE A 10 11.04 18.16 -19.42
N GLU A 11 11.91 17.28 -19.92
CA GLU A 11 12.39 17.34 -21.31
C GLU A 11 11.25 17.22 -22.32
N GLN A 12 10.32 16.29 -22.10
CA GLN A 12 9.12 16.19 -22.94
C GLN A 12 8.27 17.46 -22.90
N THR A 13 8.12 18.07 -21.72
CA THR A 13 7.36 19.30 -21.56
C THR A 13 8.00 20.48 -22.26
N LEU A 14 9.33 20.57 -22.25
CA LEU A 14 10.09 21.64 -22.92
C LEU A 14 10.09 21.55 -24.45
N GLN A 15 9.72 20.40 -25.03
CA GLN A 15 9.57 20.25 -26.48
C GLN A 15 8.28 20.87 -27.01
N ALA A 16 7.27 21.08 -26.18
CA ALA A 16 6.02 21.71 -26.57
C ALA A 16 6.15 23.24 -26.57
N SER A 17 5.72 23.88 -27.66
CA SER A 17 5.69 25.35 -27.75
C SER A 17 4.45 25.96 -27.10
N HIS A 18 3.36 25.20 -27.01
CA HIS A 18 2.09 25.60 -26.42
C HIS A 18 1.53 24.48 -25.51
N PHE A 19 0.72 24.87 -24.51
CA PHE A 19 0.11 23.92 -23.58
C PHE A 19 -0.78 22.87 -24.27
N GLU A 20 -1.42 23.24 -25.36
CA GLU A 20 -2.28 22.37 -26.17
C GLU A 20 -1.53 21.24 -26.88
N GLU A 21 -0.21 21.39 -27.05
CA GLU A 21 0.68 20.39 -27.67
C GLU A 21 1.19 19.35 -26.67
N LEU A 22 0.91 19.53 -25.37
CA LEU A 22 1.36 18.62 -24.33
C LEU A 22 0.62 17.27 -24.43
N ASN A 23 1.28 16.28 -25.01
CA ASN A 23 0.77 14.92 -25.10
C ASN A 23 1.45 14.03 -24.05
N ILE A 24 1.02 14.15 -22.80
CA ILE A 24 1.55 13.40 -21.67
C ILE A 24 0.52 12.36 -21.22
N ALA A 25 0.92 11.09 -21.21
CA ALA A 25 0.05 10.00 -20.83
C ALA A 25 -0.46 10.17 -19.40
N GLY A 26 -1.79 10.21 -19.25
CA GLY A 26 -2.45 10.36 -17.95
C GLY A 26 -2.66 11.81 -17.48
N LEU A 27 -2.26 12.81 -18.26
CA LEU A 27 -2.55 14.22 -17.98
C LEU A 27 -4.03 14.50 -18.26
N ASN A 28 -4.76 14.97 -17.22
CA ASN A 28 -6.13 15.42 -17.38
C ASN A 28 -6.13 16.78 -18.10
N PRO A 29 -6.91 16.96 -19.21
CA PRO A 29 -7.04 18.21 -19.93
C PRO A 29 -7.37 19.41 -19.04
N ASP A 30 -8.24 19.23 -18.04
CA ASP A 30 -8.63 20.28 -17.10
C ASP A 30 -7.50 20.75 -16.18
N ARG A 31 -6.34 20.09 -16.22
CA ARG A 31 -5.18 20.41 -15.39
C ARG A 31 -3.95 20.85 -16.16
N ILE A 32 -4.07 21.05 -17.46
CA ILE A 32 -2.95 21.44 -18.32
C ILE A 32 -2.33 22.76 -17.85
N ASP A 33 -3.15 23.75 -17.53
CA ASP A 33 -2.70 25.09 -17.12
C ASP A 33 -1.85 25.09 -15.85
N VAL A 34 -2.13 24.17 -14.93
CA VAL A 34 -1.42 24.06 -13.66
C VAL A 34 -0.32 22.99 -13.65
N PHE A 35 -0.23 22.22 -14.73
CA PHE A 35 0.73 21.10 -14.84
C PHE A 35 2.19 21.60 -14.89
N VAL A 36 2.49 22.54 -15.77
CA VAL A 36 3.86 23.06 -15.94
C VAL A 36 4.37 23.77 -14.69
N PRO A 37 3.61 24.68 -14.06
CA PRO A 37 4.00 25.26 -12.77
C PRO A 37 4.19 24.18 -11.68
N GLY A 38 3.29 23.20 -11.63
CA GLY A 38 3.40 22.08 -10.67
C GLY A 38 4.65 21.24 -10.89
N LEU A 39 5.02 20.97 -12.16
CA LEU A 39 6.23 20.26 -12.53
C LEU A 39 7.49 21.02 -12.12
N ALA A 40 7.50 22.35 -12.32
CA ALA A 40 8.61 23.21 -11.91
C ALA A 40 8.81 23.20 -10.37
N ILE A 41 7.72 23.28 -9.61
CA ILE A 41 7.78 23.17 -8.14
C ILE A 41 8.32 21.81 -7.72
N LEU A 42 7.84 20.73 -8.33
CA LEU A 42 8.29 19.38 -8.03
C LEU A 42 9.78 19.21 -8.34
N SER A 43 10.25 19.74 -9.47
CA SER A 43 11.68 19.73 -9.82
C SER A 43 12.52 20.45 -8.75
N ALA A 44 12.10 21.65 -8.35
CA ALA A 44 12.79 22.39 -7.31
C ALA A 44 12.85 21.64 -5.98
N VAL A 45 11.79 20.91 -5.60
CA VAL A 45 11.78 20.07 -4.40
C VAL A 45 12.80 18.93 -4.52
N PHE A 46 12.88 18.26 -5.67
CA PHE A 46 13.87 17.21 -5.89
C PHE A 46 15.29 17.75 -5.77
N ASP A 47 15.56 18.90 -6.38
CA ASP A 47 16.89 19.53 -6.40
C ASP A 47 17.31 20.01 -5.01
N VAL A 48 16.44 20.75 -4.31
CA VAL A 48 16.76 21.33 -2.99
C VAL A 48 16.98 20.27 -1.93
N PHE A 49 16.20 19.18 -1.95
CA PHE A 49 16.31 18.11 -0.96
C PHE A 49 17.16 16.93 -1.44
N GLY A 50 17.72 16.98 -2.64
CA GLY A 50 18.55 15.89 -3.18
C GLY A 50 17.81 14.56 -3.28
N LEU A 51 16.54 14.57 -3.70
CA LEU A 51 15.70 13.39 -3.70
C LEU A 51 15.99 12.50 -4.90
N GLU A 52 16.24 11.23 -4.67
CA GLU A 52 16.36 10.23 -5.73
C GLU A 52 15.00 9.69 -6.16
N ASN A 53 14.05 9.63 -5.22
CA ASN A 53 12.70 9.15 -5.48
C ASN A 53 11.66 9.78 -4.54
N MET A 54 10.43 9.88 -5.03
CA MET A 54 9.26 10.34 -4.28
C MET A 54 8.10 9.38 -4.54
N ARG A 55 7.30 9.10 -3.52
CA ARG A 55 6.11 8.28 -3.62
C ARG A 55 4.85 9.13 -3.48
N TYR A 56 3.85 8.79 -4.26
CA TYR A 56 2.53 9.38 -4.12
C TYR A 56 1.87 8.84 -2.85
N SER A 57 1.20 9.72 -2.12
CA SER A 57 0.33 9.38 -1.00
C SER A 57 -1.09 9.82 -1.35
N ASP A 58 -2.07 8.97 -1.08
CA ASP A 58 -3.49 9.33 -1.23
C ASP A 58 -4.00 10.23 -0.09
N GLY A 59 -3.21 10.40 0.99
CA GLY A 59 -3.52 11.30 2.09
C GLY A 59 -3.37 12.76 1.69
N ALA A 60 -4.41 13.57 1.94
CA ALA A 60 -4.42 15.00 1.68
C ALA A 60 -4.30 15.80 2.99
N LEU A 61 -4.13 17.12 2.87
CA LEU A 61 -3.99 18.02 4.02
C LEU A 61 -5.15 17.92 5.01
N ARG A 62 -6.38 17.78 4.50
CA ARG A 62 -7.60 17.66 5.34
C ARG A 62 -7.58 16.43 6.24
N GLU A 63 -7.12 15.27 5.71
CA GLU A 63 -6.96 14.06 6.49
C GLU A 63 -5.91 14.26 7.59
N GLY A 64 -4.80 14.93 7.27
CA GLY A 64 -3.77 15.28 8.25
C GLY A 64 -4.28 16.19 9.35
N VAL A 65 -5.10 17.19 9.02
CA VAL A 65 -5.73 18.10 10.01
C VAL A 65 -6.70 17.33 10.90
N ILE A 66 -7.60 16.53 10.33
CA ILE A 66 -8.55 15.70 11.10
C ILE A 66 -7.74 14.79 12.07
N TYR A 67 -6.72 14.17 11.57
CA TYR A 67 -5.86 13.33 12.38
C TYR A 67 -5.12 14.09 13.49
N SER A 68 -4.70 15.32 13.28
CA SER A 68 -4.01 16.14 14.29
C SER A 68 -4.93 16.61 15.43
N LEU A 69 -6.22 16.63 15.21
CA LEU A 69 -7.23 17.04 16.21
C LEU A 69 -7.57 15.93 17.22
N GLU A 70 -7.23 14.72 16.94
CA GLU A 70 -7.53 13.58 17.82
C GLU A 70 -6.39 13.35 18.82
N LYS A 71 -6.67 13.50 20.11
CA LYS A 71 -5.69 13.41 21.20
C LYS A 71 -4.96 12.06 21.32
N ASN A 72 -5.49 11.01 20.71
CA ASN A 72 -4.94 9.66 20.76
C ASN A 72 -3.83 9.38 19.72
N PHE A 73 -3.42 10.41 18.96
CA PHE A 73 -2.46 10.27 17.84
C PHE A 73 -1.02 10.01 18.24
N GLN A 74 -0.68 10.12 19.50
CA GLN A 74 0.72 10.22 19.90
C GLN A 74 1.51 8.90 19.91
N VAL A 75 0.91 7.72 19.77
CA VAL A 75 1.63 6.46 20.03
C VAL A 75 1.43 5.32 19.02
N SER A 76 0.43 5.31 18.15
CA SER A 76 0.24 4.17 17.24
C SER A 76 0.23 4.55 15.77
N ASP A 77 0.87 3.72 14.96
CA ASP A 77 0.77 3.74 13.50
C ASP A 77 -0.71 3.78 13.08
N ILE A 78 -1.08 4.78 12.25
CA ILE A 78 -2.44 4.98 11.72
C ILE A 78 -2.98 3.68 11.13
N ARG A 79 -2.15 2.90 10.44
CA ARG A 79 -2.50 1.62 9.82
C ARG A 79 -2.93 0.58 10.85
N THR A 80 -2.26 0.54 12.01
CA THR A 80 -2.66 -0.34 13.11
C THR A 80 -4.05 0.02 13.62
N ARG A 81 -4.36 1.32 13.77
CA ARG A 81 -5.70 1.75 14.18
C ARG A 81 -6.75 1.47 13.13
N THR A 82 -6.43 1.68 11.86
CA THR A 82 -7.31 1.31 10.75
C THR A 82 -7.63 -0.18 10.78
N ALA A 83 -6.63 -1.05 10.96
CA ALA A 83 -6.86 -2.48 11.04
C ALA A 83 -7.69 -2.88 12.27
N LEU A 84 -7.45 -2.28 13.44
CA LEU A 84 -8.24 -2.53 14.66
C LEU A 84 -9.67 -2.00 14.51
N GLY A 85 -9.82 -0.77 14.03
CA GLY A 85 -11.14 -0.17 13.81
C GLY A 85 -12.00 -0.95 12.82
N LEU A 86 -11.40 -1.50 11.75
CA LEU A 86 -12.09 -2.40 10.84
C LEU A 86 -12.50 -3.71 11.51
N ALA A 87 -11.62 -4.30 12.32
CA ALA A 87 -11.94 -5.52 13.04
C ALA A 87 -13.13 -5.30 13.99
N GLU A 88 -13.20 -4.16 14.66
CA GLU A 88 -14.34 -3.75 15.49
C GLU A 88 -15.60 -3.47 14.67
N GLN A 89 -15.47 -2.68 13.58
CA GLN A 89 -16.59 -2.33 12.69
C GLN A 89 -17.29 -3.56 12.10
N PHE A 90 -16.51 -4.59 11.77
CA PHE A 90 -17.03 -5.84 11.22
C PHE A 90 -17.32 -6.90 12.30
N ASN A 91 -17.31 -6.52 13.59
CA ASN A 91 -17.58 -7.41 14.74
C ASN A 91 -16.77 -8.71 14.69
N LEU A 92 -15.49 -8.63 14.35
CA LEU A 92 -14.61 -9.80 14.34
C LEU A 92 -14.37 -10.29 15.78
N ASP A 93 -14.12 -11.60 15.94
CA ASP A 93 -13.57 -12.13 17.16
C ASP A 93 -12.14 -11.61 17.35
N LEU A 94 -12.00 -10.49 18.09
CA LEU A 94 -10.72 -9.85 18.34
C LEU A 94 -9.73 -10.79 19.04
N ALA A 95 -10.22 -11.67 19.91
CA ALA A 95 -9.36 -12.65 20.58
C ALA A 95 -8.79 -13.67 19.59
N GLN A 96 -9.60 -14.13 18.63
CA GLN A 96 -9.14 -14.99 17.54
C GLN A 96 -8.18 -14.24 16.61
N ALA A 97 -8.53 -13.04 16.18
CA ALA A 97 -7.71 -12.20 15.32
C ALA A 97 -6.32 -11.94 15.93
N ASP A 98 -6.26 -11.67 17.24
CA ASP A 98 -4.99 -11.46 17.94
C ASP A 98 -4.20 -12.78 18.10
N ARG A 99 -4.84 -13.93 18.31
CA ARG A 99 -4.14 -15.23 18.31
C ARG A 99 -3.47 -15.51 16.96
N VAL A 100 -4.19 -15.26 15.85
CA VAL A 100 -3.64 -15.44 14.50
C VAL A 100 -2.50 -14.46 14.24
N ALA A 101 -2.67 -13.18 14.60
CA ALA A 101 -1.63 -12.16 14.43
C ALA A 101 -0.37 -12.48 15.25
N ASN A 102 -0.51 -12.96 16.49
CA ASN A 102 0.61 -13.36 17.33
C ASN A 102 1.34 -14.59 16.78
N SER A 103 0.59 -15.57 16.24
CA SER A 103 1.18 -16.73 15.56
C SER A 103 1.95 -16.30 14.31
N ALA A 104 1.37 -15.42 13.49
CA ALA A 104 2.04 -14.85 12.33
C ALA A 104 3.32 -14.09 12.74
N LYS A 105 3.27 -13.27 13.79
CA LYS A 105 4.43 -12.55 14.32
C LYS A 105 5.54 -13.51 14.74
N THR A 106 5.23 -14.57 15.46
CA THR A 106 6.21 -15.56 15.88
C THR A 106 6.91 -16.22 14.69
N LEU A 107 6.16 -16.58 13.64
CA LEU A 107 6.71 -17.17 12.41
C LEU A 107 7.58 -16.16 11.64
N ILE A 108 7.13 -14.91 11.55
CA ILE A 108 7.85 -13.81 10.89
C ILE A 108 9.19 -13.55 11.59
N ASP A 109 9.21 -13.51 12.93
CA ASP A 109 10.42 -13.23 13.71
C ASP A 109 11.44 -14.38 13.61
N GLN A 110 10.99 -15.59 13.36
CA GLN A 110 11.84 -16.76 13.13
C GLN A 110 12.38 -16.87 11.69
N TYR A 111 11.86 -16.07 10.75
CA TYR A 111 12.30 -16.13 9.35
C TYR A 111 13.62 -15.37 9.16
N PRO A 112 14.73 -16.05 8.80
CA PRO A 112 16.07 -15.45 8.83
C PRO A 112 16.41 -14.62 7.57
N HIS A 113 15.58 -14.68 6.52
CA HIS A 113 15.95 -14.20 5.18
C HIS A 113 15.34 -12.84 4.79
N TRP A 114 15.16 -11.93 5.74
CA TRP A 114 14.76 -10.56 5.44
C TRP A 114 15.93 -9.77 4.82
N GLN A 115 16.00 -9.72 3.48
CA GLN A 115 17.14 -9.16 2.77
C GLN A 115 17.26 -7.63 2.84
N LYS A 116 16.14 -6.94 3.03
CA LYS A 116 16.11 -5.48 3.12
C LYS A 116 15.52 -5.04 4.46
N PRO A 117 16.35 -4.67 5.46
CA PRO A 117 15.88 -4.36 6.81
C PRO A 117 14.76 -3.32 6.86
N HIS A 118 14.84 -2.25 6.04
CA HIS A 118 13.84 -1.19 5.99
C HIS A 118 12.49 -1.62 5.41
N LEU A 119 12.46 -2.65 4.55
CA LEU A 119 11.22 -3.25 4.03
C LEU A 119 10.73 -4.40 4.90
N ALA A 120 11.63 -5.02 5.66
CA ALA A 120 11.29 -6.14 6.53
C ALA A 120 10.26 -5.74 7.58
N ASP A 121 10.44 -4.64 8.27
CA ASP A 121 9.52 -4.16 9.29
C ASP A 121 8.16 -3.78 8.70
N GLU A 122 8.15 -3.17 7.53
CA GLU A 122 6.90 -2.84 6.83
C GLU A 122 6.16 -4.11 6.39
N MET A 123 6.87 -5.08 5.82
CA MET A 123 6.29 -6.36 5.42
C MET A 123 5.76 -7.15 6.62
N LYS A 124 6.51 -7.19 7.73
CA LYS A 124 6.08 -7.81 8.98
C LYS A 124 4.76 -7.20 9.47
N ASN A 125 4.68 -5.88 9.49
CA ASN A 125 3.47 -5.19 9.90
C ASN A 125 2.30 -5.48 8.96
N LEU A 126 2.51 -5.48 7.64
CA LEU A 126 1.48 -5.84 6.66
C LEU A 126 0.94 -7.26 6.88
N LEU A 127 1.81 -8.22 7.18
CA LEU A 127 1.40 -9.58 7.50
C LEU A 127 0.57 -9.66 8.79
N ILE A 128 0.93 -8.89 9.82
CA ILE A 128 0.18 -8.81 11.09
C ILE A 128 -1.20 -8.19 10.87
N TRP A 129 -1.29 -7.09 10.11
CA TRP A 129 -2.57 -6.47 9.79
C TRP A 129 -3.45 -7.37 8.92
N ALA A 130 -2.85 -8.06 7.92
CA ALA A 130 -3.55 -9.05 7.12
C ALA A 130 -4.12 -10.17 7.99
N ALA A 131 -3.32 -10.71 8.93
CA ALA A 131 -3.73 -11.77 9.84
C ALA A 131 -4.93 -11.37 10.73
N ARG A 132 -5.01 -10.09 11.13
CA ARG A 132 -6.16 -9.56 11.88
C ARG A 132 -7.43 -9.41 11.05
N LEU A 133 -7.31 -9.21 9.75
CA LEU A 133 -8.42 -8.89 8.85
C LEU A 133 -8.88 -10.08 7.99
N LEU A 134 -8.40 -11.29 8.28
CA LEU A 134 -8.72 -12.48 7.48
C LEU A 134 -10.21 -12.74 7.35
N GLU A 135 -10.97 -12.46 8.41
CA GLU A 135 -12.36 -12.83 8.53
C GLU A 135 -13.37 -11.69 8.29
N VAL A 136 -12.91 -10.52 7.85
CA VAL A 136 -13.79 -9.36 7.53
C VAL A 136 -14.94 -9.75 6.59
N GLY A 137 -14.71 -10.70 5.69
CA GLY A 137 -15.71 -11.18 4.74
C GLY A 137 -16.78 -12.11 5.29
N ILE A 138 -16.71 -12.53 6.56
CA ILE A 138 -17.74 -13.36 7.20
C ILE A 138 -19.11 -12.69 7.14
N VAL A 139 -19.15 -11.36 7.23
CA VAL A 139 -20.39 -10.57 7.09
C VAL A 139 -21.12 -10.82 5.78
N ILE A 140 -20.42 -11.24 4.72
CA ILE A 140 -21.04 -11.62 3.44
C ILE A 140 -21.40 -13.09 3.45
N ASN A 141 -20.42 -13.98 3.69
CA ASN A 141 -20.63 -15.42 3.74
C ASN A 141 -19.42 -16.13 4.37
N HIS A 142 -19.66 -17.21 5.11
CA HIS A 142 -18.59 -18.07 5.65
C HIS A 142 -17.88 -18.87 4.54
N ARG A 143 -18.60 -19.22 3.44
CA ARG A 143 -17.99 -19.92 2.32
C ARG A 143 -17.16 -18.95 1.49
N ASN A 144 -15.88 -19.30 1.23
CA ASN A 144 -14.92 -18.44 0.51
C ASN A 144 -14.67 -17.09 1.23
N VAL A 145 -14.66 -17.07 2.55
CA VAL A 145 -14.44 -15.87 3.36
C VAL A 145 -13.24 -15.05 2.89
N GLN A 146 -12.14 -15.70 2.50
CA GLN A 146 -10.93 -15.05 1.99
C GLN A 146 -11.18 -14.19 0.75
N LYS A 147 -12.12 -14.58 -0.13
CA LYS A 147 -12.47 -13.81 -1.32
C LYS A 147 -13.34 -12.60 -0.95
N HIS A 148 -14.26 -12.79 -0.01
CA HIS A 148 -15.13 -11.72 0.48
C HIS A 148 -14.33 -10.70 1.28
N SER A 149 -13.42 -11.15 2.15
CA SER A 149 -12.51 -10.27 2.89
C SER A 149 -11.64 -9.43 1.93
N ALA A 150 -11.05 -10.08 0.92
CA ALA A 150 -10.26 -9.38 -0.08
C ALA A 150 -11.09 -8.35 -0.87
N TYR A 151 -12.32 -8.69 -1.25
CA TYR A 151 -13.21 -7.77 -1.95
C TYR A 151 -13.55 -6.54 -1.10
N ILE A 152 -13.90 -6.73 0.17
CA ILE A 152 -14.18 -5.63 1.10
C ILE A 152 -12.95 -4.72 1.21
N LEU A 153 -11.78 -5.28 1.56
CA LEU A 153 -10.55 -4.52 1.75
C LEU A 153 -10.05 -3.82 0.48
N GLN A 154 -10.39 -4.34 -0.70
CA GLN A 154 -10.05 -3.72 -1.98
C GLN A 154 -10.89 -2.48 -2.28
N ASN A 155 -12.15 -2.46 -1.84
CA ASN A 155 -13.12 -1.42 -2.17
C ASN A 155 -13.38 -0.45 -1.02
N MET A 156 -12.70 -0.60 0.11
CA MET A 156 -12.75 0.33 1.23
C MET A 156 -11.58 1.30 1.21
N GLU A 157 -11.80 2.49 1.76
CA GLU A 157 -10.70 3.37 2.12
C GLU A 157 -9.98 2.83 3.35
N LEU A 158 -8.66 2.70 3.25
CA LEU A 158 -7.79 2.24 4.33
C LEU A 158 -6.84 3.37 4.75
N PRO A 159 -7.24 4.27 5.65
CA PRO A 159 -6.41 5.37 6.09
C PRO A 159 -5.02 4.92 6.56
N GLY A 160 -3.99 5.60 6.07
CA GLY A 160 -2.60 5.29 6.38
C GLY A 160 -1.94 4.27 5.44
N PHE A 161 -2.70 3.50 4.67
CA PHE A 161 -2.16 2.61 3.66
C PHE A 161 -2.04 3.31 2.31
N ASP A 162 -0.89 3.19 1.66
CA ASP A 162 -0.76 3.56 0.26
C ASP A 162 -1.38 2.46 -0.66
N ARG A 163 -1.55 2.77 -1.95
CA ARG A 163 -2.17 1.85 -2.90
C ARG A 163 -1.45 0.51 -3.04
N GLU A 164 -0.13 0.53 -2.95
CA GLU A 164 0.67 -0.69 -3.08
C GLU A 164 0.57 -1.54 -1.81
N GLN A 165 0.60 -0.91 -0.63
CA GLN A 165 0.36 -1.55 0.65
C GLN A 165 -1.04 -2.16 0.73
N GLN A 166 -2.08 -1.43 0.30
CA GLN A 166 -3.44 -1.94 0.25
C GLN A 166 -3.55 -3.15 -0.67
N ARG A 167 -2.99 -3.09 -1.87
CA ARG A 167 -2.98 -4.23 -2.81
C ARG A 167 -2.30 -5.45 -2.20
N LEU A 168 -1.16 -5.26 -1.53
CA LEU A 168 -0.45 -6.35 -0.89
C LEU A 168 -1.27 -6.95 0.26
N LEU A 169 -1.84 -6.11 1.14
CA LEU A 169 -2.74 -6.53 2.21
C LEU A 169 -3.90 -7.38 1.67
N VAL A 170 -4.58 -6.90 0.63
CA VAL A 170 -5.68 -7.60 -0.05
C VAL A 170 -5.24 -8.96 -0.58
N ASN A 171 -4.07 -9.05 -1.19
CA ASN A 171 -3.57 -10.32 -1.72
C ASN A 171 -3.16 -11.30 -0.60
N LEU A 172 -2.53 -10.82 0.47
CA LEU A 172 -2.23 -11.64 1.64
C LEU A 172 -3.51 -12.25 2.23
N VAL A 173 -4.56 -11.44 2.37
CA VAL A 173 -5.87 -11.91 2.84
C VAL A 173 -6.52 -12.87 1.84
N ARG A 174 -6.45 -12.60 0.53
CA ARG A 174 -7.07 -13.44 -0.49
C ARG A 174 -6.48 -14.82 -0.58
N TYR A 175 -5.15 -14.94 -0.42
CA TYR A 175 -4.40 -16.17 -0.66
C TYR A 175 -3.89 -16.85 0.61
N HIS A 176 -4.37 -16.46 1.80
CA HIS A 176 -3.98 -17.14 3.03
C HIS A 176 -4.47 -18.60 3.12
N THR A 177 -5.47 -18.96 2.30
CA THR A 177 -5.95 -20.34 2.16
C THR A 177 -6.09 -20.72 0.69
N GLY A 178 -5.83 -21.99 0.38
CA GLY A 178 -6.01 -22.55 -0.96
C GLY A 178 -4.74 -22.56 -1.80
N ALA A 179 -4.90 -22.98 -3.06
CA ALA A 179 -3.77 -23.08 -3.99
C ALA A 179 -3.37 -21.68 -4.50
N PHE A 180 -2.12 -21.37 -4.36
CA PHE A 180 -1.51 -20.14 -4.84
C PHE A 180 -1.07 -20.32 -6.29
N LYS A 181 -1.56 -19.47 -7.18
CA LYS A 181 -1.11 -19.44 -8.57
C LYS A 181 -0.19 -18.22 -8.76
N LYS A 182 1.04 -18.48 -9.18
CA LYS A 182 2.05 -17.43 -9.41
C LYS A 182 1.57 -16.31 -10.33
N ASN A 183 0.72 -16.63 -11.31
CA ASN A 183 0.18 -15.67 -12.28
C ASN A 183 -0.94 -14.78 -11.70
N ASP A 184 -1.49 -15.14 -10.55
CA ASP A 184 -2.56 -14.36 -9.91
C ASP A 184 -2.00 -13.25 -9.00
N LEU A 185 -0.68 -13.24 -8.74
CA LEU A 185 -0.03 -12.16 -8.00
C LEU A 185 0.31 -11.01 -8.94
N PRO A 186 -0.20 -9.83 -8.68
CA PRO A 186 0.33 -8.63 -9.30
C PRO A 186 1.80 -8.48 -8.94
N ILE A 187 2.62 -8.06 -9.89
CA ILE A 187 4.04 -7.78 -9.64
C ILE A 187 4.11 -6.52 -8.77
N PHE A 188 4.50 -6.69 -7.53
CA PHE A 188 4.76 -5.58 -6.61
C PHE A 188 6.23 -5.17 -6.72
N ALA A 189 6.51 -4.10 -7.44
CA ALA A 189 7.88 -3.65 -7.68
C ALA A 189 8.66 -3.40 -6.38
N ARG A 190 7.97 -2.88 -5.34
CA ARG A 190 8.55 -2.57 -4.04
C ARG A 190 8.87 -3.80 -3.20
N TYR A 191 8.02 -4.82 -3.27
CA TYR A 191 8.07 -6.02 -2.42
C TYR A 191 8.51 -7.27 -3.19
N ALA A 192 8.86 -7.15 -4.47
CA ALA A 192 9.16 -8.27 -5.34
C ALA A 192 10.22 -9.20 -4.73
N ASP A 193 11.30 -8.63 -4.19
CA ASP A 193 12.36 -9.40 -3.56
C ASP A 193 11.91 -10.15 -2.30
N CYS A 194 10.98 -9.56 -1.53
CA CYS A 194 10.44 -10.20 -0.33
C CYS A 194 9.45 -11.33 -0.66
N LEU A 195 8.63 -11.15 -1.70
CA LEU A 195 7.59 -12.10 -2.08
C LEU A 195 8.14 -13.32 -2.83
N LEU A 196 9.19 -13.15 -3.62
CA LEU A 196 9.80 -14.23 -4.40
C LEU A 196 10.43 -15.31 -3.51
N TYR A 197 10.91 -14.94 -2.32
CA TYR A 197 11.54 -15.86 -1.38
C TYR A 197 10.60 -16.46 -0.33
N THR A 198 9.40 -15.89 -0.15
CA THR A 198 8.39 -16.39 0.80
C THR A 198 7.41 -17.37 0.16
N SER A 199 7.40 -17.48 -1.17
CA SER A 199 6.60 -18.49 -1.87
C SER A 199 7.26 -19.87 -1.71
N PRO A 200 6.58 -20.86 -1.12
CA PRO A 200 7.10 -22.22 -1.14
C PRO A 200 7.32 -22.62 -2.60
N SER A 201 8.53 -23.14 -2.88
CA SER A 201 8.84 -23.71 -4.18
C SER A 201 7.73 -24.69 -4.56
N PRO A 202 7.12 -24.61 -5.74
CA PRO A 202 6.26 -25.68 -6.17
C PRO A 202 7.12 -26.95 -6.18
N ARG A 203 6.75 -27.90 -5.38
CA ARG A 203 7.31 -29.24 -5.54
C ARG A 203 6.88 -29.72 -6.91
N ASP A 204 7.85 -30.05 -7.69
CA ASP A 204 7.69 -30.74 -8.98
C ASP A 204 6.80 -31.99 -8.84
#